data_d1b9847887fc9c1b917ba807f84361d8
#
_entry.id   d1b9847887fc9c1b917ba807f84361d8
#
_cell.length_a   1.000
_cell.length_b   1.000
_cell.length_c   1.000
_cell.angle_alpha   90.00
_cell.angle_beta   90.00
_cell.angle_gamma   90.00
#
_symmetry.space_group_name_H-M   'P 1'
#
loop_
_entity.id
_entity.type
_entity.pdbx_description
1 polymer ?
#
loop_
_entity_poly.entity_id
_entity_poly.type
_entity_poly.pdbx_seq_one_letter_code
_entity_poly.pdbx_strand_id
1 'polypeptide(L)'
;VEAVGYSLTQHPDPDLEKVADAAIDIVCAAQQEDGYLDTYYIISGKDGIFTNLRDHHELYCMGHLIEGAVAYYEATGKDKLLHAAERFADYATDYFGPEEGKCKGYPGHEIAEMALVRLYEVTGEQKYLDLSRFFIDERGTKPYYFDKEHPEIVKKGHENELRHSYHQAHLPVRQQDEAFGHAVRAVYLYSGMADIARITKDEELYQACVRLWNNVTKKKMYITGGIGATHLGEAFSFPYDLPNDTAYAETCASIGLMFWARRMLEIVPDVKYADIMERALYNGVLSGMALAGKSFFYVNPLEVLPEACHKDERKFHVKPVRQKWFGCACCPPNLARLISSIGSYAFTENEDTLFVHLYMGSNVEKTVNGKTVNVQMESDMPWEGNIKIRVQAENAKMTLALRIPGWCKNYKISGIEDAAQEEKDGY
;
A
#
# COMPACT_ATOMS: atom_id res chain seq x y z
N VAL A 1 2.23 -15.54 -3.30
CA VAL A 1 2.74 -15.95 -1.98
C VAL A 1 2.20 -15.04 -0.88
N GLU A 2 2.29 -13.70 -1.00
CA GLU A 2 1.86 -12.75 0.03
C GLU A 2 0.40 -12.98 0.48
N ALA A 3 -0.55 -13.01 -0.45
CA ALA A 3 -1.95 -13.29 -0.14
C ALA A 3 -2.18 -14.67 0.50
N VAL A 4 -1.37 -15.66 0.12
CA VAL A 4 -1.42 -16.99 0.73
C VAL A 4 -0.96 -16.92 2.19
N GLY A 5 0.14 -16.23 2.48
CA GLY A 5 0.61 -16.02 3.85
C GLY A 5 -0.50 -15.42 4.73
N TYR A 6 -1.10 -14.32 4.29
CA TYR A 6 -2.20 -13.69 5.04
C TYR A 6 -3.43 -14.62 5.19
N SER A 7 -3.77 -15.39 4.15
CA SER A 7 -4.88 -16.34 4.22
C SER A 7 -4.62 -17.44 5.25
N LEU A 8 -3.41 -17.99 5.29
CA LEU A 8 -3.03 -19.05 6.20
C LEU A 8 -3.05 -18.63 7.69
N THR A 9 -2.83 -17.34 7.99
CA THR A 9 -2.96 -16.82 9.37
C THR A 9 -4.38 -16.93 9.89
N GLN A 10 -5.40 -16.81 9.02
CA GLN A 10 -6.81 -16.85 9.40
C GLN A 10 -7.46 -18.22 9.14
N HIS A 11 -7.02 -18.89 8.09
CA HIS A 11 -7.59 -20.13 7.58
C HIS A 11 -6.46 -21.10 7.23
N PRO A 12 -5.95 -21.87 8.22
CA PRO A 12 -4.94 -22.89 7.98
C PRO A 12 -5.39 -23.88 6.90
N ASP A 13 -4.62 -24.01 5.84
CA ASP A 13 -4.88 -24.89 4.68
C ASP A 13 -3.57 -25.54 4.24
N PRO A 14 -3.33 -26.83 4.63
CA PRO A 14 -2.10 -27.55 4.29
C PRO A 14 -1.89 -27.77 2.79
N ASP A 15 -2.98 -27.86 1.99
CA ASP A 15 -2.85 -28.03 0.55
C ASP A 15 -2.44 -26.73 -0.12
N LEU A 16 -3.00 -25.60 0.30
CA LEU A 16 -2.60 -24.27 -0.18
C LEU A 16 -1.16 -23.95 0.23
N GLU A 17 -0.76 -24.28 1.48
CA GLU A 17 0.60 -24.11 1.96
C GLU A 17 1.60 -24.91 1.13
N LYS A 18 1.29 -26.17 0.81
CA LYS A 18 2.12 -27.03 -0.05
C LYS A 18 2.30 -26.46 -1.47
N VAL A 19 1.25 -25.85 -2.03
CA VAL A 19 1.34 -25.18 -3.34
C VAL A 19 2.26 -23.96 -3.26
N ALA A 20 2.16 -23.18 -2.17
CA ALA A 20 3.05 -22.05 -1.93
C ALA A 20 4.50 -22.47 -1.77
N ASP A 21 4.77 -23.53 -0.97
CA ASP A 21 6.12 -24.10 -0.79
C ASP A 21 6.75 -24.49 -2.13
N ALA A 22 5.99 -25.19 -2.99
CA ALA A 22 6.47 -25.56 -4.31
C ALA A 22 6.81 -24.35 -5.22
N ALA A 23 6.00 -23.30 -5.15
CA ALA A 23 6.28 -22.05 -5.86
C ALA A 23 7.52 -21.33 -5.30
N ILE A 24 7.66 -21.31 -3.96
CA ILE A 24 8.83 -20.74 -3.27
C ILE A 24 10.10 -21.49 -3.68
N ASP A 25 10.05 -22.82 -3.75
CA ASP A 25 11.17 -23.62 -4.19
C ASP A 25 11.69 -23.24 -5.59
N ILE A 26 10.75 -23.01 -6.52
CA ILE A 26 11.08 -22.58 -7.89
C ILE A 26 11.71 -21.17 -7.89
N VAL A 27 11.12 -20.23 -7.14
CA VAL A 27 11.62 -18.86 -7.05
C VAL A 27 13.03 -18.84 -6.46
N CYS A 28 13.23 -19.52 -5.33
CA CYS A 28 14.53 -19.57 -4.65
C CYS A 28 15.61 -20.28 -5.52
N ALA A 29 15.23 -21.28 -6.31
CA ALA A 29 16.17 -21.97 -7.22
C ALA A 29 16.64 -21.08 -8.38
N ALA A 30 15.93 -20.02 -8.72
CA ALA A 30 16.33 -19.06 -9.75
C ALA A 30 17.34 -18.01 -9.25
N GLN A 31 17.49 -17.85 -7.93
CA GLN A 31 18.37 -16.85 -7.33
C GLN A 31 19.84 -17.17 -7.62
N GLN A 32 20.60 -16.15 -7.98
CA GLN A 32 22.01 -16.25 -8.28
C GLN A 32 22.86 -16.37 -7.01
N GLU A 33 24.10 -16.84 -7.15
CA GLU A 33 25.03 -17.00 -6.00
C GLU A 33 25.32 -15.68 -5.28
N ASP A 34 25.33 -14.56 -6.01
CA ASP A 34 25.51 -13.20 -5.49
C ASP A 34 24.25 -12.62 -4.80
N GLY A 35 23.13 -13.34 -4.81
CA GLY A 35 21.86 -12.92 -4.21
C GLY A 35 20.89 -12.24 -5.19
N TYR A 36 21.32 -11.86 -6.38
CA TYR A 36 20.46 -11.22 -7.36
C TYR A 36 19.34 -12.15 -7.85
N LEU A 37 18.13 -11.60 -8.01
CA LEU A 37 16.96 -12.36 -8.46
C LEU A 37 16.02 -11.49 -9.33
N ASP A 38 16.33 -11.40 -10.61
CA ASP A 38 15.42 -10.95 -11.65
C ASP A 38 15.67 -11.76 -12.93
N THR A 39 14.68 -12.56 -13.32
CA THR A 39 14.85 -13.53 -14.40
C THR A 39 15.05 -12.88 -15.76
N TYR A 40 14.55 -11.66 -15.97
CA TYR A 40 14.77 -10.94 -17.23
C TYR A 40 16.25 -10.69 -17.46
N TYR A 41 16.96 -10.13 -16.49
CA TYR A 41 18.39 -9.84 -16.63
C TYR A 41 19.27 -11.07 -16.47
N ILE A 42 18.87 -12.05 -15.69
CA ILE A 42 19.58 -13.34 -15.59
C ILE A 42 19.65 -14.02 -16.97
N ILE A 43 18.57 -13.96 -17.76
CA ILE A 43 18.48 -14.58 -19.08
C ILE A 43 19.05 -13.68 -20.17
N SER A 44 18.77 -12.38 -20.13
CA SER A 44 19.13 -11.43 -21.20
C SER A 44 20.55 -10.91 -21.12
N GLY A 45 21.20 -11.04 -19.96
CA GLY A 45 22.59 -10.60 -19.72
C GLY A 45 22.71 -9.67 -18.51
N LYS A 46 23.58 -10.03 -17.60
CA LYS A 46 23.77 -9.33 -16.31
C LYS A 46 24.36 -7.91 -16.43
N ASP A 47 24.93 -7.54 -17.57
CA ASP A 47 25.47 -6.19 -17.81
C ASP A 47 24.38 -5.10 -17.78
N GLY A 48 23.11 -5.51 -17.92
CA GLY A 48 21.94 -4.64 -17.84
C GLY A 48 21.35 -4.44 -16.45
N ILE A 49 21.86 -5.11 -15.42
CA ILE A 49 21.34 -5.03 -14.05
C ILE A 49 21.36 -3.57 -13.57
N PHE A 50 20.20 -3.08 -13.11
CA PHE A 50 19.98 -1.72 -12.58
C PHE A 50 20.37 -0.56 -13.54
N THR A 51 20.39 -0.81 -14.86
CA THR A 51 20.73 0.21 -15.86
C THR A 51 19.51 0.96 -16.41
N ASN A 52 18.30 0.50 -16.13
CA ASN A 52 17.05 1.16 -16.52
C ASN A 52 16.01 1.09 -15.39
N LEU A 53 16.29 1.80 -14.30
CA LEU A 53 15.41 1.83 -13.13
C LEU A 53 14.09 2.53 -13.43
N ARG A 54 14.09 3.51 -14.34
CA ARG A 54 12.90 4.27 -14.71
C ARG A 54 11.79 3.40 -15.29
N ASP A 55 12.13 2.52 -16.23
CA ASP A 55 11.16 1.78 -17.03
C ASP A 55 11.09 0.29 -16.69
N HIS A 56 12.19 -0.28 -16.20
CA HIS A 56 12.26 -1.67 -15.78
C HIS A 56 11.94 -1.84 -14.29
N HIS A 57 11.39 -2.99 -13.95
CA HIS A 57 10.73 -3.21 -12.65
C HIS A 57 11.55 -4.09 -11.69
N GLU A 58 12.90 -4.06 -11.75
CA GLU A 58 13.75 -4.88 -10.90
C GLU A 58 13.50 -4.63 -9.40
N LEU A 59 13.56 -3.37 -8.97
CA LEU A 59 13.29 -2.99 -7.57
C LEU A 59 11.82 -3.16 -7.18
N TYR A 60 10.88 -3.06 -8.12
CA TYR A 60 9.49 -3.40 -7.91
C TYR A 60 9.32 -4.91 -7.64
N CYS A 61 9.97 -5.76 -8.44
CA CYS A 61 9.97 -7.21 -8.24
C CYS A 61 10.61 -7.58 -6.89
N MET A 62 11.72 -6.93 -6.53
CA MET A 62 12.36 -7.09 -5.22
C MET A 62 11.39 -6.71 -4.08
N GLY A 63 10.70 -5.58 -4.20
CA GLY A 63 9.72 -5.14 -3.19
C GLY A 63 8.59 -6.16 -3.00
N HIS A 64 8.01 -6.68 -4.07
CA HIS A 64 6.98 -7.72 -3.98
C HIS A 64 7.51 -9.06 -3.46
N LEU A 65 8.76 -9.40 -3.78
CA LEU A 65 9.41 -10.58 -3.19
C LEU A 65 9.51 -10.45 -1.68
N ILE A 66 9.96 -9.30 -1.19
CA ILE A 66 10.08 -9.00 0.24
C ILE A 66 8.70 -9.07 0.93
N GLU A 67 7.68 -8.40 0.38
CA GLU A 67 6.32 -8.43 0.94
C GLU A 67 5.78 -9.87 1.04
N GLY A 68 5.97 -10.66 -0.02
CA GLY A 68 5.57 -12.06 -0.02
C GLY A 68 6.34 -12.93 0.95
N ALA A 69 7.64 -12.68 1.10
CA ALA A 69 8.53 -13.41 1.97
C ALA A 69 8.19 -13.16 3.46
N VAL A 70 8.02 -11.91 3.83
CA VAL A 70 7.65 -11.53 5.20
C VAL A 70 6.28 -12.08 5.56
N ALA A 71 5.27 -11.91 4.70
CA ALA A 71 3.93 -12.43 4.97
C ALA A 71 3.91 -13.95 5.16
N TYR A 72 4.69 -14.67 4.36
CA TYR A 72 4.75 -16.12 4.45
C TYR A 72 5.49 -16.60 5.70
N TYR A 73 6.58 -15.92 6.06
CA TYR A 73 7.34 -16.19 7.28
C TYR A 73 6.50 -15.92 8.54
N GLU A 74 5.83 -14.78 8.62
CA GLU A 74 4.95 -14.44 9.75
C GLU A 74 3.81 -15.46 9.94
N ALA A 75 3.28 -16.00 8.84
CA ALA A 75 2.19 -16.96 8.86
C ALA A 75 2.62 -18.39 9.22
N THR A 76 3.80 -18.82 8.77
CA THR A 76 4.21 -20.25 8.79
C THR A 76 5.47 -20.53 9.58
N GLY A 77 6.27 -19.52 9.88
CA GLY A 77 7.61 -19.64 10.45
C GLY A 77 8.67 -20.19 9.47
N LYS A 78 8.32 -20.40 8.18
CA LYS A 78 9.25 -20.89 7.16
C LYS A 78 10.03 -19.72 6.55
N ASP A 79 11.34 -19.77 6.66
CA ASP A 79 12.28 -18.68 6.38
C ASP A 79 12.96 -18.74 5.00
N LYS A 80 12.74 -19.78 4.21
CA LYS A 80 13.42 -19.99 2.93
C LYS A 80 13.28 -18.79 1.97
N LEU A 81 12.05 -18.29 1.81
CA LEU A 81 11.80 -17.14 0.93
C LEU A 81 12.30 -15.85 1.58
N LEU A 82 12.23 -15.73 2.92
CA LEU A 82 12.78 -14.59 3.65
C LEU A 82 14.28 -14.47 3.41
N HIS A 83 15.05 -15.55 3.56
CA HIS A 83 16.48 -15.54 3.26
C HIS A 83 16.79 -15.19 1.80
N ALA A 84 15.95 -15.62 0.85
CA ALA A 84 16.12 -15.20 -0.55
C ALA A 84 15.85 -13.70 -0.75
N ALA A 85 14.85 -13.16 -0.06
CA ALA A 85 14.53 -11.73 -0.08
C ALA A 85 15.64 -10.90 0.59
N GLU A 86 16.18 -11.34 1.74
CA GLU A 86 17.33 -10.72 2.40
C GLU A 86 18.54 -10.65 1.46
N ARG A 87 18.91 -11.75 0.81
CA ARG A 87 20.05 -11.77 -0.12
C ARG A 87 19.85 -10.83 -1.30
N PHE A 88 18.64 -10.70 -1.83
CA PHE A 88 18.40 -9.74 -2.91
C PHE A 88 18.41 -8.29 -2.39
N ALA A 89 17.86 -8.04 -1.21
CA ALA A 89 17.96 -6.73 -0.57
C ALA A 89 19.42 -6.38 -0.22
N ASP A 90 20.24 -7.33 0.20
CA ASP A 90 21.68 -7.14 0.44
C ASP A 90 22.41 -6.75 -0.85
N TYR A 91 22.15 -7.44 -1.97
CA TYR A 91 22.67 -7.06 -3.26
C TYR A 91 22.30 -5.61 -3.64
N ALA A 92 21.06 -5.20 -3.34
CA ALA A 92 20.64 -3.83 -3.57
C ALA A 92 21.30 -2.83 -2.60
N THR A 93 21.50 -3.18 -1.31
CA THR A 93 22.20 -2.31 -0.36
C THR A 93 23.67 -2.11 -0.70
N ASP A 94 24.31 -3.11 -1.31
CA ASP A 94 25.69 -2.99 -1.80
C ASP A 94 25.80 -2.08 -3.02
N TYR A 95 24.77 -2.06 -3.87
CA TYR A 95 24.75 -1.29 -5.12
C TYR A 95 24.27 0.16 -4.92
N PHE A 96 23.24 0.38 -4.14
CA PHE A 96 22.62 1.70 -3.91
C PHE A 96 23.01 2.29 -2.55
N GLY A 97 23.07 3.61 -2.49
CA GLY A 97 23.30 4.31 -1.22
C GLY A 97 23.95 5.68 -1.36
N PRO A 98 24.07 6.42 -0.25
CA PRO A 98 24.66 7.77 -0.24
C PRO A 98 26.19 7.76 -0.33
N GLU A 99 26.85 6.60 -0.14
CA GLU A 99 28.30 6.49 -0.12
C GLU A 99 28.91 6.75 -1.50
N GLU A 100 30.17 7.18 -1.53
CA GLU A 100 30.93 7.35 -2.76
C GLU A 100 31.06 6.01 -3.50
N GLY A 101 30.85 6.02 -4.81
CA GLY A 101 30.91 4.83 -5.66
C GLY A 101 29.59 4.06 -5.79
N LYS A 102 28.62 4.27 -4.88
CA LYS A 102 27.30 3.65 -5.02
C LYS A 102 26.38 4.42 -5.98
N CYS A 103 25.44 3.70 -6.57
CA CYS A 103 24.40 4.26 -7.45
C CYS A 103 23.46 5.15 -6.66
N LYS A 104 23.17 6.35 -7.20
CA LYS A 104 22.22 7.33 -6.63
C LYS A 104 20.82 7.19 -7.26
N GLY A 105 20.52 6.03 -7.83
CA GLY A 105 19.22 5.73 -8.38
C GLY A 105 18.18 5.36 -7.33
N TYR A 106 16.92 5.33 -7.75
CA TYR A 106 15.77 4.94 -6.97
C TYR A 106 14.74 4.22 -7.86
N PRO A 107 13.78 3.45 -7.29
CA PRO A 107 12.80 2.70 -8.09
C PRO A 107 12.00 3.61 -9.04
N GLY A 108 11.82 3.19 -10.28
CA GLY A 108 10.90 3.86 -11.22
C GLY A 108 9.45 3.60 -10.86
N HIS A 109 9.14 2.40 -10.38
CA HIS A 109 7.87 2.07 -9.75
C HIS A 109 8.12 1.71 -8.28
N GLU A 110 7.49 2.46 -7.41
CA GLU A 110 7.61 2.37 -5.96
C GLU A 110 6.91 1.13 -5.42
N ILE A 111 7.49 0.51 -4.46
CA ILE A 111 7.07 -0.49 -3.48
C ILE A 111 8.27 -0.91 -2.63
N ALA A 112 9.48 -0.86 -3.18
CA ALA A 112 10.69 -1.25 -2.47
C ALA A 112 10.84 -0.46 -1.17
N GLU A 113 10.44 0.80 -1.16
CA GLU A 113 10.53 1.68 0.00
C GLU A 113 9.75 1.12 1.19
N MET A 114 8.47 0.78 1.03
CA MET A 114 7.68 0.23 2.12
C MET A 114 8.03 -1.24 2.44
N ALA A 115 8.43 -2.02 1.44
CA ALA A 115 8.81 -3.41 1.63
C ALA A 115 10.10 -3.55 2.43
N LEU A 116 11.10 -2.70 2.19
CA LEU A 116 12.36 -2.66 2.94
C LEU A 116 12.13 -2.30 4.41
N VAL A 117 11.18 -1.40 4.71
CA VAL A 117 10.80 -1.12 6.10
C VAL A 117 10.24 -2.37 6.76
N ARG A 118 9.38 -3.08 6.07
CA ARG A 118 8.80 -4.31 6.59
C ARG A 118 9.85 -5.41 6.81
N LEU A 119 10.84 -5.50 5.91
CA LEU A 119 11.98 -6.40 6.08
C LEU A 119 12.81 -6.01 7.32
N TYR A 120 13.05 -4.71 7.52
CA TYR A 120 13.69 -4.21 8.74
C TYR A 120 12.93 -4.61 10.02
N GLU A 121 11.60 -4.45 10.04
CA GLU A 121 10.79 -4.77 11.22
C GLU A 121 10.86 -6.25 11.60
N VAL A 122 11.02 -7.15 10.64
CA VAL A 122 11.12 -8.60 10.88
C VAL A 122 12.54 -9.04 11.22
N THR A 123 13.56 -8.46 10.58
CA THR A 123 14.96 -8.90 10.72
C THR A 123 15.75 -8.09 11.75
N GLY A 124 15.36 -6.85 12.01
CA GLY A 124 16.12 -5.89 12.81
C GLY A 124 17.34 -5.29 12.10
N GLU A 125 17.57 -5.62 10.82
CA GLU A 125 18.74 -5.20 10.06
C GLU A 125 18.63 -3.75 9.57
N GLN A 126 19.34 -2.84 10.22
CA GLN A 126 19.28 -1.38 9.98
C GLN A 126 19.53 -0.99 8.52
N LYS A 127 20.36 -1.72 7.79
CA LYS A 127 20.69 -1.47 6.37
C LYS A 127 19.45 -1.40 5.47
N TYR A 128 18.39 -2.15 5.76
CA TYR A 128 17.15 -2.12 4.98
C TYR A 128 16.35 -0.84 5.22
N LEU A 129 16.29 -0.39 6.45
CA LEU A 129 15.68 0.90 6.79
C LEU A 129 16.45 2.07 6.14
N ASP A 130 17.79 2.01 6.18
CA ASP A 130 18.66 3.01 5.59
C ASP A 130 18.52 3.07 4.06
N LEU A 131 18.40 1.93 3.39
CA LEU A 131 18.17 1.87 1.94
C LEU A 131 16.77 2.42 1.56
N SER A 132 15.72 2.07 2.32
CA SER A 132 14.39 2.65 2.13
C SER A 132 14.42 4.18 2.23
N ARG A 133 15.04 4.69 3.30
CA ARG A 133 15.20 6.12 3.52
C ARG A 133 16.00 6.78 2.40
N PHE A 134 17.08 6.15 1.94
CA PHE A 134 17.88 6.63 0.83
C PHE A 134 17.05 6.79 -0.45
N PHE A 135 16.25 5.80 -0.83
CA PHE A 135 15.39 5.90 -2.01
C PHE A 135 14.38 7.04 -1.92
N ILE A 136 13.82 7.28 -0.73
CA ILE A 136 12.88 8.37 -0.48
C ILE A 136 13.58 9.73 -0.55
N ASP A 137 14.73 9.89 0.13
CA ASP A 137 15.43 11.16 0.23
C ASP A 137 16.15 11.54 -1.09
N GLU A 138 16.60 10.57 -1.88
CA GLU A 138 17.25 10.82 -3.17
C GLU A 138 16.25 11.19 -4.26
N ARG A 139 15.01 10.70 -4.16
CA ARG A 139 13.98 10.96 -5.16
C ARG A 139 13.70 12.44 -5.34
N GLY A 140 13.81 12.89 -6.61
CA GLY A 140 13.56 14.29 -6.98
C GLY A 140 14.70 15.26 -6.67
N THR A 141 15.85 14.78 -6.21
CA THR A 141 17.07 15.59 -6.07
C THR A 141 17.65 15.91 -7.45
N LYS A 142 18.36 17.04 -7.54
CA LYS A 142 19.03 17.47 -8.78
C LYS A 142 20.55 17.24 -8.69
N PRO A 143 21.20 16.80 -9.78
CA PRO A 143 20.65 16.50 -11.10
C PRO A 143 19.80 15.22 -11.07
N TYR A 144 18.65 15.24 -11.72
CA TYR A 144 17.72 14.11 -11.74
C TYR A 144 18.40 12.81 -12.20
N TYR A 145 18.22 11.73 -11.44
CA TYR A 145 18.82 10.44 -11.76
C TYR A 145 18.36 9.92 -13.13
N PHE A 146 17.07 9.97 -13.44
CA PHE A 146 16.54 9.49 -14.71
C PHE A 146 17.01 10.29 -15.93
N ASP A 147 17.52 11.51 -15.75
CA ASP A 147 18.18 12.26 -16.84
C ASP A 147 19.59 11.73 -17.12
N LYS A 148 20.28 11.20 -16.10
CA LYS A 148 21.57 10.54 -16.28
C LYS A 148 21.41 9.17 -16.93
N GLU A 149 20.37 8.44 -16.52
CA GLU A 149 20.04 7.11 -17.03
C GLU A 149 19.58 7.16 -18.50
N HIS A 150 18.83 8.21 -18.88
CA HIS A 150 18.24 8.38 -20.20
C HIS A 150 18.52 9.78 -20.78
N PRO A 151 19.79 10.09 -21.09
CA PRO A 151 20.17 11.42 -21.61
C PRO A 151 19.53 11.73 -22.95
N GLU A 152 19.15 10.73 -23.74
CA GLU A 152 18.53 10.86 -25.07
C GLU A 152 17.11 11.45 -25.03
N ILE A 153 16.42 11.38 -23.89
CA ILE A 153 15.05 11.87 -23.74
C ILE A 153 14.96 13.16 -22.92
N VAL A 154 16.11 13.73 -22.53
CA VAL A 154 16.15 14.96 -21.75
C VAL A 154 15.58 16.12 -22.57
N LYS A 155 14.55 16.77 -22.04
CA LYS A 155 13.91 17.96 -22.60
C LYS A 155 14.26 19.17 -21.74
N LYS A 156 14.14 20.36 -22.29
CA LYS A 156 14.42 21.62 -21.59
C LYS A 156 13.14 22.19 -20.96
N GLY A 157 13.32 22.88 -19.81
CA GLY A 157 12.26 23.63 -19.14
C GLY A 157 11.16 22.76 -18.53
N HIS A 158 9.95 23.29 -18.54
CA HIS A 158 8.79 22.69 -17.86
C HIS A 158 8.43 21.28 -18.36
N GLU A 159 8.66 20.99 -19.64
CA GLU A 159 8.44 19.63 -20.18
C GLU A 159 9.29 18.58 -19.48
N ASN A 160 10.49 18.94 -19.04
CA ASN A 160 11.35 18.04 -18.28
C ASN A 160 10.82 17.80 -16.86
N GLU A 161 10.35 18.82 -16.18
CA GLU A 161 9.75 18.71 -14.84
C GLU A 161 8.47 17.86 -14.88
N LEU A 162 7.59 18.07 -15.85
CA LEU A 162 6.38 17.24 -16.03
C LEU A 162 6.72 15.77 -16.24
N ARG A 163 7.79 15.47 -16.99
CA ARG A 163 8.25 14.10 -17.19
C ARG A 163 8.68 13.44 -15.89
N HIS A 164 9.36 14.16 -15.02
CA HIS A 164 9.75 13.64 -13.69
C HIS A 164 8.58 13.53 -12.73
N SER A 165 7.53 14.35 -12.89
CA SER A 165 6.33 14.27 -12.06
C SER A 165 5.59 12.94 -12.20
N TYR A 166 5.69 12.28 -13.36
CA TYR A 166 5.11 10.96 -13.57
C TYR A 166 5.62 9.90 -12.58
N HIS A 167 6.89 10.02 -12.19
CA HIS A 167 7.58 9.15 -11.23
C HIS A 167 7.71 9.78 -9.83
N GLN A 168 6.91 10.80 -9.50
CA GLN A 168 7.00 11.54 -8.23
C GLN A 168 8.39 12.13 -7.95
N ALA A 169 9.21 12.36 -9.00
CA ALA A 169 10.61 12.76 -8.92
C ALA A 169 10.88 14.21 -9.41
N HIS A 170 9.85 15.06 -9.48
CA HIS A 170 9.96 16.45 -9.93
C HIS A 170 10.55 17.40 -8.87
N LEU A 171 10.36 17.07 -7.60
CA LEU A 171 10.89 17.74 -6.42
C LEU A 171 11.28 16.70 -5.37
N PRO A 172 12.24 16.99 -4.49
CA PRO A 172 12.45 16.21 -3.28
C PRO A 172 11.13 15.99 -2.53
N VAL A 173 10.89 14.78 -2.06
CA VAL A 173 9.57 14.40 -1.49
C VAL A 173 9.12 15.30 -0.35
N ARG A 174 10.08 15.81 0.46
CA ARG A 174 9.81 16.73 1.57
C ARG A 174 9.28 18.09 1.12
N GLN A 175 9.48 18.45 -0.15
CA GLN A 175 9.04 19.71 -0.75
C GLN A 175 7.75 19.56 -1.57
N GLN A 176 7.28 18.33 -1.75
CA GLN A 176 6.06 18.08 -2.51
C GLN A 176 4.82 18.46 -1.66
N ASP A 177 3.89 19.17 -2.28
CA ASP A 177 2.61 19.58 -1.72
C ASP A 177 1.40 19.16 -2.59
N GLU A 178 1.69 18.65 -3.78
CA GLU A 178 0.70 18.17 -4.74
C GLU A 178 1.08 16.79 -5.29
N ALA A 179 0.10 15.89 -5.33
CA ALA A 179 0.25 14.56 -5.91
C ALA A 179 0.18 14.61 -7.44
N PHE A 180 1.20 14.08 -8.10
CA PHE A 180 1.33 14.02 -9.54
C PHE A 180 1.62 12.60 -10.04
N GLY A 181 1.45 12.41 -11.34
CA GLY A 181 1.86 11.22 -12.07
C GLY A 181 1.01 10.00 -11.75
N HIS A 182 1.59 8.84 -11.91
CA HIS A 182 0.90 7.57 -11.75
C HIS A 182 0.39 7.36 -10.32
N ALA A 183 -0.92 7.12 -10.19
CA ALA A 183 -1.57 7.14 -8.89
C ALA A 183 -1.11 6.02 -7.94
N VAL A 184 -0.89 4.80 -8.46
CA VAL A 184 -0.41 3.66 -7.64
C VAL A 184 1.00 3.92 -7.13
N ARG A 185 1.90 4.37 -8.01
CA ARG A 185 3.28 4.75 -7.62
C ARG A 185 3.27 5.76 -6.49
N ALA A 186 2.47 6.82 -6.62
CA ALA A 186 2.37 7.87 -5.62
C ALA A 186 1.94 7.34 -4.24
N VAL A 187 0.85 6.59 -4.16
CA VAL A 187 0.37 6.10 -2.85
C VAL A 187 1.27 5.01 -2.25
N TYR A 188 2.03 4.29 -3.07
CA TYR A 188 3.05 3.36 -2.58
C TYR A 188 4.26 4.11 -2.01
N LEU A 189 4.74 5.15 -2.71
CA LEU A 189 5.77 6.05 -2.18
C LEU A 189 5.32 6.67 -0.86
N TYR A 190 4.10 7.24 -0.81
CA TYR A 190 3.57 7.87 0.40
C TYR A 190 3.39 6.90 1.56
N SER A 191 3.16 5.62 1.26
CA SER A 191 3.17 4.55 2.26
C SER A 191 4.57 4.36 2.86
N GLY A 192 5.61 4.25 2.01
CA GLY A 192 6.99 4.16 2.48
C GLY A 192 7.45 5.42 3.25
N MET A 193 7.05 6.61 2.78
CA MET A 193 7.32 7.88 3.50
C MET A 193 6.70 7.87 4.90
N ALA A 194 5.46 7.39 5.04
CA ALA A 194 4.78 7.30 6.33
C ALA A 194 5.47 6.29 7.26
N ASP A 195 5.92 5.15 6.74
CA ASP A 195 6.67 4.16 7.51
C ASP A 195 8.00 4.73 8.04
N ILE A 196 8.78 5.39 7.18
CA ILE A 196 10.03 6.04 7.60
C ILE A 196 9.75 7.15 8.63
N ALA A 197 8.74 7.99 8.40
CA ALA A 197 8.37 9.05 9.35
C ALA A 197 7.98 8.47 10.72
N ARG A 198 7.25 7.36 10.75
CA ARG A 198 6.84 6.67 11.98
C ARG A 198 8.03 6.13 12.76
N ILE A 199 8.91 5.39 12.10
CA ILE A 199 10.04 4.70 12.76
C ILE A 199 11.11 5.69 13.20
N THR A 200 11.46 6.64 12.34
CA THR A 200 12.54 7.62 12.63
C THR A 200 12.05 8.85 13.38
N LYS A 201 10.75 9.00 13.62
CA LYS A 201 10.12 10.19 14.21
C LYS A 201 10.42 11.47 13.42
N ASP A 202 10.52 11.35 12.10
CA ASP A 202 10.83 12.45 11.18
C ASP A 202 9.58 13.30 10.93
N GLU A 203 9.46 14.39 11.68
CA GLU A 203 8.33 15.31 11.63
C GLU A 203 8.19 16.00 10.28
N GLU A 204 9.29 16.37 9.62
CA GLU A 204 9.27 17.03 8.31
C GLU A 204 8.67 16.11 7.24
N LEU A 205 9.08 14.83 7.25
CA LEU A 205 8.55 13.82 6.33
C LEU A 205 7.08 13.52 6.61
N TYR A 206 6.69 13.45 7.90
CA TYR A 206 5.28 13.32 8.28
C TYR A 206 4.43 14.48 7.78
N GLN A 207 4.91 15.73 7.91
CA GLN A 207 4.19 16.90 7.40
C GLN A 207 4.08 16.89 5.87
N ALA A 208 5.06 16.35 5.15
CA ALA A 208 4.93 16.12 3.71
C ALA A 208 3.81 15.11 3.40
N CYS A 209 3.73 14.00 4.14
CA CYS A 209 2.63 13.05 4.02
C CYS A 209 1.27 13.73 4.29
N VAL A 210 1.16 14.58 5.30
CA VAL A 210 -0.09 15.30 5.63
C VAL A 210 -0.50 16.26 4.50
N ARG A 211 0.44 17.00 3.91
CA ARG A 211 0.15 17.89 2.77
C ARG A 211 -0.35 17.11 1.56
N LEU A 212 0.34 16.04 1.20
CA LEU A 212 -0.02 15.16 0.09
C LEU A 212 -1.36 14.45 0.33
N TRP A 213 -1.61 13.98 1.55
CA TRP A 213 -2.91 13.44 1.96
C TRP A 213 -4.06 14.43 1.71
N ASN A 214 -3.88 15.65 2.19
CA ASN A 214 -4.89 16.70 1.98
C ASN A 214 -5.09 17.04 0.50
N ASN A 215 -4.02 17.05 -0.30
CA ASN A 215 -4.11 17.28 -1.73
C ASN A 215 -4.90 16.16 -2.42
N VAL A 216 -4.53 14.90 -2.19
CA VAL A 216 -5.21 13.74 -2.78
C VAL A 216 -6.69 13.71 -2.35
N THR A 217 -6.96 13.67 -1.06
CA THR A 217 -8.30 13.37 -0.54
C THR A 217 -9.30 14.51 -0.67
N LYS A 218 -8.83 15.76 -0.72
CA LYS A 218 -9.70 16.95 -0.84
C LYS A 218 -9.82 17.49 -2.25
N LYS A 219 -8.90 17.15 -3.16
CA LYS A 219 -8.84 17.77 -4.48
C LYS A 219 -8.80 16.79 -5.66
N LYS A 220 -8.36 15.55 -5.45
CA LYS A 220 -8.07 14.58 -6.53
C LYS A 220 -8.73 13.21 -6.34
N MET A 221 -9.57 13.06 -5.35
CA MET A 221 -10.29 11.83 -5.04
C MET A 221 -11.74 11.92 -5.46
N TYR A 222 -12.24 10.87 -6.08
CA TYR A 222 -13.64 10.69 -6.42
C TYR A 222 -14.50 10.41 -5.17
N ILE A 223 -15.80 10.61 -5.29
CA ILE A 223 -16.76 10.36 -4.20
C ILE A 223 -16.71 8.90 -3.72
N THR A 224 -16.32 7.98 -4.59
CA THR A 224 -16.14 6.55 -4.29
C THR A 224 -14.86 6.24 -3.49
N GLY A 225 -13.95 7.19 -3.31
CA GLY A 225 -12.61 6.95 -2.78
C GLY A 225 -11.60 6.54 -3.86
N GLY A 226 -12.01 6.43 -5.12
CA GLY A 226 -11.11 6.19 -6.25
C GLY A 226 -10.20 7.38 -6.51
N ILE A 227 -8.99 7.13 -7.00
CA ILE A 227 -7.98 8.13 -7.36
C ILE A 227 -7.35 7.80 -8.70
N GLY A 228 -6.82 8.83 -9.40
CA GLY A 228 -6.31 8.69 -10.77
C GLY A 228 -7.38 9.03 -11.80
N ALA A 229 -7.36 10.26 -12.31
CA ALA A 229 -8.43 10.79 -13.17
C ALA A 229 -8.25 10.44 -14.65
N THR A 230 -7.02 10.18 -15.11
CA THR A 230 -6.71 9.94 -16.51
C THR A 230 -6.10 8.57 -16.77
N HIS A 231 -6.51 7.96 -17.88
CA HIS A 231 -5.89 6.71 -18.38
C HIS A 231 -4.49 6.96 -19.00
N LEU A 232 -4.20 8.21 -19.40
CA LEU A 232 -2.88 8.57 -19.88
C LEU A 232 -1.89 8.54 -18.71
N GLY A 233 -1.07 7.51 -18.67
CA GLY A 233 -0.13 7.28 -17.58
C GLY A 233 -0.78 6.83 -16.26
N GLU A 234 -2.07 6.42 -16.25
CA GLU A 234 -2.75 5.92 -15.05
C GLU A 234 -2.66 6.94 -13.89
N ALA A 235 -2.84 8.22 -14.21
CA ALA A 235 -2.29 9.33 -13.43
C ALA A 235 -3.33 10.23 -12.79
N PHE A 236 -2.87 10.99 -11.79
CA PHE A 236 -3.57 12.18 -11.33
C PHE A 236 -3.63 13.24 -12.41
N SER A 237 -4.73 13.99 -12.44
CA SER A 237 -4.87 15.24 -13.18
C SER A 237 -4.72 16.44 -12.24
N PHE A 238 -5.03 17.65 -12.71
CA PHE A 238 -5.02 18.84 -11.87
C PHE A 238 -6.17 18.84 -10.84
N PRO A 239 -6.11 19.68 -9.78
CA PRO A 239 -7.13 19.72 -8.74
C PRO A 239 -8.56 19.89 -9.29
N TYR A 240 -9.47 19.04 -8.79
CA TYR A 240 -10.91 18.99 -9.14
C TYR A 240 -11.23 18.57 -10.59
N ASP A 241 -10.25 18.13 -11.36
CA ASP A 241 -10.48 17.47 -12.64
C ASP A 241 -10.80 15.98 -12.41
N LEU A 242 -12.08 15.71 -12.29
CA LEU A 242 -12.63 14.39 -11.92
C LEU A 242 -13.74 13.98 -12.89
N PRO A 243 -13.41 13.69 -14.17
CA PRO A 243 -14.40 13.26 -15.15
C PRO A 243 -15.03 11.91 -14.75
N ASN A 244 -16.35 11.77 -14.97
CA ASN A 244 -17.08 10.58 -14.53
C ASN A 244 -16.82 9.36 -15.42
N ASP A 245 -16.73 9.57 -16.72
CA ASP A 245 -16.81 8.54 -17.76
C ASP A 245 -15.44 8.15 -18.36
N THR A 246 -14.42 8.97 -18.14
CA THR A 246 -13.03 8.72 -18.57
C THR A 246 -12.09 8.49 -17.42
N ALA A 247 -12.58 8.49 -16.18
CA ALA A 247 -11.79 8.23 -14.99
C ALA A 247 -11.06 6.89 -15.10
N TYR A 248 -9.79 6.87 -14.72
CA TYR A 248 -9.08 5.60 -14.57
C TYR A 248 -9.46 4.92 -13.27
N ALA A 249 -9.29 5.60 -12.15
CA ALA A 249 -9.67 5.13 -10.82
C ALA A 249 -9.34 3.63 -10.64
N GLU A 250 -8.06 3.32 -10.79
CA GLU A 250 -7.55 1.95 -10.76
C GLU A 250 -7.83 1.27 -9.42
N THR A 251 -8.20 0.01 -9.45
CA THR A 251 -8.40 -0.80 -8.24
C THR A 251 -7.15 -0.82 -7.35
N CYS A 252 -5.94 -0.94 -7.95
CA CYS A 252 -4.69 -0.89 -7.19
C CYS A 252 -4.45 0.46 -6.52
N ALA A 253 -4.90 1.56 -7.13
CA ALA A 253 -4.75 2.88 -6.54
C ALA A 253 -5.63 3.05 -5.28
N SER A 254 -6.85 2.51 -5.30
CA SER A 254 -7.71 2.46 -4.10
C SER A 254 -7.10 1.58 -3.00
N ILE A 255 -6.49 0.46 -3.37
CA ILE A 255 -5.78 -0.43 -2.43
C ILE A 255 -4.56 0.28 -1.83
N GLY A 256 -3.74 0.93 -2.66
CA GLY A 256 -2.59 1.69 -2.18
C GLY A 256 -2.97 2.88 -1.29
N LEU A 257 -4.12 3.51 -1.55
CA LEU A 257 -4.66 4.54 -0.66
C LEU A 257 -5.01 3.97 0.73
N MET A 258 -5.51 2.72 0.80
CA MET A 258 -5.72 2.04 2.07
C MET A 258 -4.40 1.72 2.78
N PHE A 259 -3.36 1.29 2.05
CA PHE A 259 -2.03 1.06 2.62
C PHE A 259 -1.48 2.32 3.28
N TRP A 260 -1.61 3.45 2.60
CA TRP A 260 -1.19 4.74 3.13
C TRP A 260 -2.04 5.20 4.31
N ALA A 261 -3.38 5.06 4.24
CA ALA A 261 -4.29 5.41 5.33
C ALA A 261 -3.95 4.66 6.64
N ARG A 262 -3.73 3.34 6.55
CA ARG A 262 -3.33 2.52 7.70
C ARG A 262 -2.05 3.06 8.35
N ARG A 263 -1.02 3.35 7.56
CA ARG A 263 0.26 3.86 8.05
C ARG A 263 0.14 5.23 8.71
N MET A 264 -0.71 6.09 8.17
CA MET A 264 -1.02 7.37 8.79
C MET A 264 -1.74 7.19 10.15
N LEU A 265 -2.62 6.19 10.27
CA LEU A 265 -3.27 5.83 11.55
C LEU A 265 -2.27 5.28 12.58
N GLU A 266 -1.22 4.61 12.15
CA GLU A 266 -0.12 4.14 13.03
C GLU A 266 0.74 5.29 13.56
N ILE A 267 0.75 6.46 12.88
CA ILE A 267 1.41 7.68 13.37
C ILE A 267 0.49 8.46 14.28
N VAL A 268 -0.71 8.78 13.78
CA VAL A 268 -1.73 9.55 14.51
C VAL A 268 -3.11 8.95 14.22
N PRO A 269 -3.80 8.42 15.23
CA PRO A 269 -5.15 7.88 15.06
C PRO A 269 -6.17 9.04 14.91
N ASP A 270 -6.37 9.49 13.68
CA ASP A 270 -7.32 10.54 13.31
C ASP A 270 -8.36 9.93 12.36
N VAL A 271 -9.63 10.14 12.67
CA VAL A 271 -10.78 9.58 11.92
C VAL A 271 -10.74 9.86 10.42
N LYS A 272 -10.15 10.96 9.99
CA LYS A 272 -10.03 11.33 8.58
C LYS A 272 -9.32 10.27 7.72
N TYR A 273 -8.37 9.52 8.31
CA TYR A 273 -7.67 8.43 7.62
C TYR A 273 -8.56 7.19 7.53
N ALA A 274 -9.23 6.84 8.61
CA ALA A 274 -10.11 5.69 8.66
C ALA A 274 -11.38 5.87 7.80
N ASP A 275 -11.94 7.09 7.72
CA ASP A 275 -13.08 7.40 6.86
C ASP A 275 -12.77 7.22 5.37
N ILE A 276 -11.58 7.63 4.94
CA ILE A 276 -11.12 7.44 3.57
C ILE A 276 -10.82 5.97 3.30
N MET A 277 -10.21 5.29 4.26
CA MET A 277 -9.94 3.84 4.18
C MET A 277 -11.24 3.04 4.02
N GLU A 278 -12.26 3.31 4.82
CA GLU A 278 -13.57 2.69 4.71
C GLU A 278 -14.22 2.96 3.35
N ARG A 279 -14.19 4.21 2.89
CA ARG A 279 -14.76 4.62 1.61
C ARG A 279 -14.08 3.90 0.44
N ALA A 280 -12.74 3.86 0.42
CA ALA A 280 -11.97 3.16 -0.60
C ALA A 280 -12.26 1.66 -0.58
N LEU A 281 -12.34 1.04 0.60
CA LEU A 281 -12.65 -0.37 0.76
C LEU A 281 -13.98 -0.74 0.11
N TYR A 282 -15.07 -0.09 0.50
CA TYR A 282 -16.40 -0.48 0.04
C TYR A 282 -16.67 -0.11 -1.42
N ASN A 283 -16.15 1.00 -1.90
CA ASN A 283 -16.53 1.53 -3.22
C ASN A 283 -15.43 1.45 -4.30
N GLY A 284 -14.15 1.35 -3.93
CA GLY A 284 -13.04 1.26 -4.88
C GLY A 284 -12.41 -0.13 -4.95
N VAL A 285 -12.43 -0.87 -3.85
CA VAL A 285 -11.79 -2.20 -3.73
C VAL A 285 -12.82 -3.31 -3.90
N LEU A 286 -13.78 -3.43 -2.98
CA LEU A 286 -14.76 -4.53 -3.02
C LEU A 286 -15.66 -4.45 -4.25
N SER A 287 -16.05 -3.25 -4.68
CA SER A 287 -16.81 -3.07 -5.93
C SER A 287 -16.02 -3.50 -7.16
N GLY A 288 -14.71 -3.47 -7.13
CA GLY A 288 -13.86 -3.93 -8.22
C GLY A 288 -13.95 -5.44 -8.45
N MET A 289 -14.29 -6.23 -7.44
CA MET A 289 -14.32 -7.70 -7.51
C MET A 289 -15.77 -8.21 -7.67
N ALA A 290 -15.96 -9.27 -8.45
CA ALA A 290 -17.23 -9.98 -8.49
C ALA A 290 -17.45 -10.77 -7.19
N LEU A 291 -18.71 -10.95 -6.77
CA LEU A 291 -19.06 -11.73 -5.58
C LEU A 291 -18.51 -13.17 -5.59
N ALA A 292 -18.37 -13.75 -6.79
CA ALA A 292 -17.77 -15.07 -6.96
C ALA A 292 -16.21 -15.08 -6.88
N GLY A 293 -15.55 -13.93 -6.73
CA GLY A 293 -14.11 -13.80 -6.66
C GLY A 293 -13.33 -14.14 -7.93
N LYS A 294 -14.01 -14.32 -9.08
CA LYS A 294 -13.42 -14.88 -10.32
C LYS A 294 -13.30 -13.88 -11.47
N SER A 295 -13.68 -12.64 -11.26
CA SER A 295 -13.55 -11.56 -12.23
C SER A 295 -13.51 -10.21 -11.53
N PHE A 296 -12.95 -9.21 -12.21
CA PHE A 296 -12.69 -7.90 -11.58
C PHE A 296 -12.74 -6.76 -12.60
N PHE A 297 -12.88 -5.54 -12.11
CA PHE A 297 -12.59 -4.32 -12.85
C PHE A 297 -11.15 -3.88 -12.58
N TYR A 298 -10.44 -3.48 -13.63
CA TYR A 298 -9.16 -2.80 -13.52
C TYR A 298 -9.38 -1.33 -13.14
N VAL A 299 -10.27 -0.67 -13.88
CA VAL A 299 -10.66 0.74 -13.70
C VAL A 299 -12.12 0.86 -13.25
N ASN A 300 -12.42 1.88 -12.47
CA ASN A 300 -13.72 2.06 -11.82
C ASN A 300 -14.28 3.47 -12.06
N PRO A 301 -14.63 3.85 -13.31
CA PRO A 301 -15.27 5.13 -13.59
C PRO A 301 -16.66 5.20 -12.95
N LEU A 302 -17.16 6.42 -12.72
CA LEU A 302 -18.48 6.64 -12.12
C LEU A 302 -19.62 6.47 -13.13
N GLU A 303 -19.30 6.59 -14.42
CA GLU A 303 -20.26 6.44 -15.51
C GLU A 303 -19.71 5.49 -16.58
N VAL A 304 -20.52 4.50 -16.96
CA VAL A 304 -20.17 3.54 -18.01
C VAL A 304 -21.25 3.48 -19.04
N LEU A 305 -20.92 3.85 -20.28
CA LEU A 305 -21.75 3.68 -21.45
C LEU A 305 -21.19 2.51 -22.27
N PRO A 306 -21.82 1.32 -22.26
CA PRO A 306 -21.27 0.12 -22.88
C PRO A 306 -20.88 0.29 -24.35
N GLU A 307 -21.69 1.01 -25.11
CA GLU A 307 -21.42 1.27 -26.53
C GLU A 307 -20.18 2.16 -26.72
N ALA A 308 -19.97 3.15 -25.86
CA ALA A 308 -18.82 4.05 -25.95
C ALA A 308 -17.49 3.33 -25.63
N CYS A 309 -17.51 2.27 -24.81
CA CYS A 309 -16.32 1.47 -24.52
C CYS A 309 -15.70 0.79 -25.76
N HIS A 310 -16.42 0.77 -26.88
CA HIS A 310 -15.95 0.17 -28.14
C HIS A 310 -15.85 1.21 -29.29
N LYS A 311 -16.34 2.42 -29.11
CA LYS A 311 -16.43 3.42 -30.17
C LYS A 311 -15.67 4.71 -29.86
N ASP A 312 -15.43 5.03 -28.58
CA ASP A 312 -14.73 6.23 -28.13
C ASP A 312 -13.35 5.85 -27.58
N GLU A 313 -12.29 6.23 -28.28
CA GLU A 313 -10.90 5.89 -27.90
C GLU A 313 -10.54 6.35 -26.49
N ARG A 314 -11.14 7.42 -25.99
CA ARG A 314 -10.95 7.91 -24.62
C ARG A 314 -11.50 6.96 -23.56
N LYS A 315 -12.30 5.96 -23.96
CA LYS A 315 -13.01 5.02 -23.07
C LYS A 315 -12.67 3.54 -23.32
N PHE A 316 -11.73 3.23 -24.21
CA PHE A 316 -11.33 1.85 -24.51
C PHE A 316 -10.77 1.09 -23.30
N HIS A 317 -10.21 1.82 -22.34
CA HIS A 317 -9.74 1.27 -21.06
C HIS A 317 -10.90 0.82 -20.16
N VAL A 318 -12.10 1.37 -20.32
CA VAL A 318 -13.28 1.03 -19.53
C VAL A 318 -13.91 -0.27 -20.04
N LYS A 319 -14.29 -1.14 -19.13
CA LYS A 319 -15.05 -2.38 -19.45
C LYS A 319 -16.41 -2.34 -18.77
N PRO A 320 -17.51 -2.59 -19.50
CA PRO A 320 -18.86 -2.56 -18.92
C PRO A 320 -19.16 -3.76 -18.01
N VAL A 321 -18.32 -4.80 -18.08
CA VAL A 321 -18.47 -6.03 -17.29
C VAL A 321 -17.11 -6.43 -16.75
N ARG A 322 -17.06 -6.96 -15.52
CA ARG A 322 -15.84 -7.48 -14.91
C ARG A 322 -15.22 -8.57 -15.76
N GLN A 323 -13.91 -8.49 -15.96
CA GLN A 323 -13.14 -9.42 -16.78
C GLN A 323 -12.46 -10.47 -15.90
N LYS A 324 -12.26 -11.68 -16.43
CA LYS A 324 -11.44 -12.70 -15.76
C LYS A 324 -9.96 -12.36 -15.77
N TRP A 325 -9.52 -11.62 -16.78
CA TRP A 325 -8.14 -11.23 -16.99
C TRP A 325 -8.02 -9.92 -17.77
N PHE A 326 -6.93 -9.22 -17.57
CA PHE A 326 -6.47 -8.07 -18.36
C PHE A 326 -5.03 -8.33 -18.83
N GLY A 327 -4.53 -7.55 -19.77
CA GLY A 327 -3.15 -7.65 -20.27
C GLY A 327 -2.08 -7.40 -19.21
N CYS A 328 -2.41 -6.60 -18.19
CA CYS A 328 -1.65 -6.46 -16.95
C CYS A 328 -2.42 -7.10 -15.79
N ALA A 329 -1.73 -7.82 -14.92
CA ALA A 329 -2.33 -8.62 -13.84
C ALA A 329 -2.03 -8.07 -12.44
N CYS A 330 -1.89 -6.77 -12.25
CA CYS A 330 -1.59 -6.19 -10.93
C CYS A 330 -2.80 -6.23 -9.98
N CYS A 331 -4.02 -5.96 -10.45
CA CYS A 331 -5.19 -5.84 -9.59
C CYS A 331 -5.63 -7.14 -8.90
N PRO A 332 -5.68 -8.33 -9.54
CA PRO A 332 -6.11 -9.54 -8.85
C PRO A 332 -5.26 -9.92 -7.64
N PRO A 333 -3.92 -10.01 -7.74
CA PRO A 333 -3.10 -10.33 -6.58
C PRO A 333 -3.13 -9.22 -5.52
N ASN A 334 -3.28 -7.94 -5.93
CA ASN A 334 -3.41 -6.83 -5.02
C ASN A 334 -4.72 -6.89 -4.21
N LEU A 335 -5.84 -7.22 -4.88
CA LEU A 335 -7.11 -7.52 -4.21
C LEU A 335 -6.96 -8.70 -3.23
N ALA A 336 -6.35 -9.79 -3.69
CA ALA A 336 -6.18 -10.98 -2.86
C ALA A 336 -5.37 -10.68 -1.59
N ARG A 337 -4.24 -9.99 -1.70
CA ARG A 337 -3.41 -9.66 -0.53
C ARG A 337 -4.12 -8.71 0.45
N LEU A 338 -4.85 -7.70 -0.05
CA LEU A 338 -5.57 -6.78 0.82
C LEU A 338 -6.71 -7.48 1.56
N ILE A 339 -7.56 -8.23 0.84
CA ILE A 339 -8.72 -8.91 1.44
C ILE A 339 -8.26 -9.95 2.47
N SER A 340 -7.21 -10.71 2.17
CA SER A 340 -6.67 -11.70 3.11
C SER A 340 -6.02 -11.07 4.34
N SER A 341 -5.60 -9.81 4.28
CA SER A 341 -5.01 -9.06 5.40
C SER A 341 -5.95 -8.01 6.00
N ILE A 342 -7.23 -7.98 5.62
CA ILE A 342 -8.15 -6.88 5.99
C ILE A 342 -8.29 -6.68 7.50
N GLY A 343 -8.13 -7.71 8.30
CA GLY A 343 -8.14 -7.64 9.75
C GLY A 343 -7.09 -6.66 10.31
N SER A 344 -5.92 -6.57 9.66
CA SER A 344 -4.85 -5.65 10.08
C SER A 344 -5.14 -4.17 9.78
N TYR A 345 -6.21 -3.87 9.04
CA TYR A 345 -6.70 -2.51 8.77
C TYR A 345 -7.82 -2.09 9.71
N ALA A 346 -8.44 -3.05 10.36
CA ALA A 346 -9.56 -2.79 11.27
C ALA A 346 -9.10 -2.20 12.60
N PHE A 347 -7.85 -2.45 13.00
CA PHE A 347 -7.33 -2.05 14.29
C PHE A 347 -5.91 -1.50 14.19
N THR A 348 -5.59 -0.56 15.08
CA THR A 348 -4.22 -0.22 15.49
C THR A 348 -4.14 -0.18 17.01
N GLU A 349 -2.94 -0.21 17.55
CA GLU A 349 -2.76 -0.21 19.00
C GLU A 349 -1.53 0.58 19.44
N ASN A 350 -1.55 1.00 20.69
CA ASN A 350 -0.38 1.41 21.44
C ASN A 350 -0.31 0.63 22.76
N GLU A 351 0.49 1.03 23.72
CA GLU A 351 0.72 0.29 24.96
C GLU A 351 -0.58 -0.09 25.70
N ASP A 352 -1.53 0.84 25.83
CA ASP A 352 -2.74 0.67 26.63
C ASP A 352 -4.06 0.87 25.86
N THR A 353 -3.99 1.24 24.59
CA THR A 353 -5.18 1.56 23.77
C THR A 353 -5.29 0.61 22.58
N LEU A 354 -6.50 0.16 22.30
CA LEU A 354 -6.90 -0.48 21.05
C LEU A 354 -7.83 0.46 20.30
N PHE A 355 -7.42 0.87 19.10
CA PHE A 355 -8.24 1.70 18.21
C PHE A 355 -9.01 0.82 17.23
N VAL A 356 -10.31 1.01 17.14
CA VAL A 356 -11.20 0.34 16.18
C VAL A 356 -11.46 1.30 15.03
N HIS A 357 -10.94 0.98 13.84
CA HIS A 357 -11.05 1.80 12.63
C HIS A 357 -12.18 1.35 11.71
N LEU A 358 -12.33 0.03 11.53
CA LEU A 358 -13.37 -0.55 10.70
C LEU A 358 -14.24 -1.50 11.53
N TYR A 359 -15.53 -1.33 11.41
CA TYR A 359 -16.51 -2.15 12.13
C TYR A 359 -16.85 -3.40 11.30
N MET A 360 -16.11 -4.49 11.55
CA MET A 360 -16.34 -5.79 10.93
C MET A 360 -16.27 -6.90 11.99
N GLY A 361 -17.05 -7.96 11.84
CA GLY A 361 -17.03 -9.09 12.75
C GLY A 361 -15.60 -9.64 12.92
N SER A 362 -15.10 -9.65 14.16
CA SER A 362 -13.68 -9.95 14.44
C SER A 362 -13.43 -10.33 15.88
N ASN A 363 -12.30 -11.02 16.10
CA ASN A 363 -11.73 -11.27 17.43
C ASN A 363 -10.31 -10.71 17.45
N VAL A 364 -9.98 -9.95 18.49
CA VAL A 364 -8.66 -9.37 18.70
C VAL A 364 -8.15 -9.76 20.08
N GLU A 365 -6.92 -10.16 20.13
CA GLU A 365 -6.18 -10.40 21.36
C GLU A 365 -5.10 -9.33 21.53
N LYS A 366 -5.10 -8.65 22.68
CA LYS A 366 -4.11 -7.63 23.02
C LYS A 366 -3.49 -7.93 24.37
N THR A 367 -2.19 -7.82 24.46
CA THR A 367 -1.47 -7.88 25.74
C THR A 367 -1.33 -6.49 26.34
N VAL A 368 -1.84 -6.30 27.54
CA VAL A 368 -1.74 -5.06 28.32
C VAL A 368 -1.09 -5.36 29.66
N ASN A 369 0.09 -4.81 29.93
CA ASN A 369 0.86 -5.05 31.16
C ASN A 369 1.04 -6.55 31.50
N GLY A 370 1.32 -7.37 30.48
CA GLY A 370 1.53 -8.82 30.60
C GLY A 370 0.23 -9.63 30.80
N LYS A 371 -0.94 -9.02 30.62
CA LYS A 371 -2.25 -9.68 30.71
C LYS A 371 -2.94 -9.66 29.35
N THR A 372 -3.56 -10.75 29.01
CA THR A 372 -4.32 -10.87 27.76
C THR A 372 -5.69 -10.27 27.91
N VAL A 373 -6.07 -9.41 26.96
CA VAL A 373 -7.41 -8.86 26.77
C VAL A 373 -7.96 -9.37 25.45
N ASN A 374 -9.16 -9.98 25.49
CA ASN A 374 -9.87 -10.41 24.29
C ASN A 374 -11.00 -9.44 23.96
N VAL A 375 -11.01 -8.96 22.73
CA VAL A 375 -12.06 -8.09 22.20
C VAL A 375 -12.75 -8.79 21.04
N GLN A 376 -14.04 -9.10 21.24
CA GLN A 376 -14.90 -9.67 20.21
C GLN A 376 -15.85 -8.63 19.68
N MET A 377 -15.91 -8.46 18.38
CA MET A 377 -16.83 -7.55 17.70
C MET A 377 -17.80 -8.33 16.79
N GLU A 378 -19.10 -8.07 16.96
CA GLU A 378 -20.17 -8.51 16.07
C GLU A 378 -20.70 -7.28 15.34
N SER A 379 -20.75 -7.33 14.00
CA SER A 379 -21.16 -6.20 13.16
C SER A 379 -21.71 -6.68 11.83
N ASP A 380 -22.84 -6.12 11.42
CA ASP A 380 -23.45 -6.31 10.10
C ASP A 380 -23.26 -5.07 9.20
N MET A 381 -22.27 -4.22 9.54
CA MET A 381 -21.88 -3.10 8.68
C MET A 381 -21.45 -3.57 7.30
N PRO A 382 -21.80 -2.87 6.22
CA PRO A 382 -22.48 -1.57 6.18
C PRO A 382 -24.01 -1.64 6.12
N TRP A 383 -24.62 -2.81 6.31
CA TRP A 383 -26.07 -3.01 6.13
C TRP A 383 -26.88 -2.55 7.34
N GLU A 384 -26.34 -2.77 8.54
CA GLU A 384 -26.94 -2.33 9.82
C GLU A 384 -25.91 -1.60 10.67
N GLY A 385 -26.36 -0.58 11.41
CA GLY A 385 -25.48 0.26 12.24
C GLY A 385 -25.28 -0.27 13.67
N ASN A 386 -25.85 -1.43 14.01
CA ASN A 386 -25.69 -2.00 15.34
C ASN A 386 -24.36 -2.78 15.44
N ILE A 387 -23.55 -2.38 16.42
CA ILE A 387 -22.25 -2.99 16.67
C ILE A 387 -22.24 -3.44 18.12
N LYS A 388 -21.85 -4.69 18.35
CA LYS A 388 -21.73 -5.26 19.69
C LYS A 388 -20.28 -5.64 19.95
N ILE A 389 -19.72 -5.06 20.99
CA ILE A 389 -18.34 -5.32 21.40
C ILE A 389 -18.33 -5.94 22.79
N ARG A 390 -17.69 -7.09 22.92
CA ARG A 390 -17.43 -7.73 24.20
C ARG A 390 -15.96 -7.64 24.52
N VAL A 391 -15.63 -7.16 25.70
CA VAL A 391 -14.26 -7.08 26.19
C VAL A 391 -14.13 -8.03 27.38
N GLN A 392 -13.18 -8.95 27.31
CA GLN A 392 -12.81 -9.84 28.40
C GLN A 392 -11.40 -9.48 28.86
N ALA A 393 -11.31 -8.89 30.04
CA ALA A 393 -10.05 -8.37 30.60
C ALA A 393 -9.97 -8.74 32.08
N GLU A 394 -9.21 -9.79 32.42
CA GLU A 394 -8.97 -10.16 33.81
C GLU A 394 -7.95 -9.22 34.46
N ASN A 395 -8.44 -8.28 35.27
CA ASN A 395 -7.63 -7.29 36.00
C ASN A 395 -6.65 -6.50 35.10
N ALA A 396 -6.97 -6.28 33.84
CA ALA A 396 -6.28 -5.34 32.93
C ALA A 396 -7.11 -4.06 32.79
N LYS A 397 -6.43 -2.90 32.73
CA LYS A 397 -7.04 -1.61 32.41
C LYS A 397 -6.52 -1.18 31.04
N MET A 398 -7.44 -0.94 30.12
CA MET A 398 -7.12 -0.46 28.77
C MET A 398 -8.12 0.57 28.30
N THR A 399 -7.76 1.33 27.30
CA THR A 399 -8.64 2.19 26.52
C THR A 399 -9.10 1.46 25.27
N LEU A 400 -10.41 1.47 25.01
CA LEU A 400 -10.96 1.06 23.73
C LEU A 400 -11.45 2.32 23.00
N ALA A 401 -10.73 2.71 21.96
CA ALA A 401 -11.05 3.88 21.15
C ALA A 401 -11.90 3.46 19.95
N LEU A 402 -13.16 3.87 19.94
CA LEU A 402 -14.15 3.52 18.94
C LEU A 402 -14.31 4.66 17.94
N ARG A 403 -13.98 4.43 16.67
CA ARG A 403 -14.16 5.44 15.63
C ARG A 403 -15.64 5.84 15.50
N ILE A 404 -15.90 7.14 15.52
CA ILE A 404 -17.18 7.70 15.11
C ILE A 404 -17.03 8.12 13.64
N PRO A 405 -17.62 7.38 12.68
CA PRO A 405 -17.47 7.70 11.26
C PRO A 405 -17.96 9.12 10.96
N GLY A 406 -17.23 9.86 10.13
CA GLY A 406 -17.59 11.24 9.79
C GLY A 406 -18.97 11.41 9.13
N TRP A 407 -19.53 10.33 8.57
CA TRP A 407 -20.91 10.30 8.06
C TRP A 407 -21.96 10.04 9.15
N CYS A 408 -21.58 9.52 10.33
CA CYS A 408 -22.48 9.18 11.43
C CYS A 408 -22.74 10.43 12.28
N LYS A 409 -23.94 10.97 12.18
CA LYS A 409 -24.34 12.18 12.93
C LYS A 409 -24.98 11.89 14.29
N ASN A 410 -25.48 10.69 14.48
CA ASN A 410 -26.14 10.28 15.72
C ASN A 410 -25.66 8.88 16.09
N TYR A 411 -25.10 8.75 17.28
CA TYR A 411 -24.67 7.47 17.83
C TYR A 411 -25.02 7.38 19.30
N LYS A 412 -25.06 6.18 19.83
CA LYS A 412 -25.26 5.90 21.23
C LYS A 412 -24.39 4.73 21.64
N ILE A 413 -23.63 4.91 22.69
CA ILE A 413 -22.89 3.84 23.36
C ILE A 413 -23.69 3.45 24.61
N SER A 414 -23.84 2.15 24.88
CA SER A 414 -24.56 1.60 26.02
C SER A 414 -23.90 0.32 26.51
N GLY A 415 -24.24 -0.10 27.74
CA GLY A 415 -23.68 -1.32 28.35
C GLY A 415 -22.30 -1.13 28.97
N ILE A 416 -21.88 0.11 29.21
CA ILE A 416 -20.65 0.45 29.92
C ILE A 416 -21.05 1.03 31.27
N GLU A 417 -20.87 0.26 32.34
CA GLU A 417 -20.98 0.71 33.72
C GLU A 417 -19.54 0.97 34.22
N ASP A 418 -19.33 2.08 34.92
CA ASP A 418 -18.05 2.45 35.56
C ASP A 418 -16.86 2.77 34.61
N ALA A 419 -17.06 3.06 33.31
CA ALA A 419 -16.00 3.51 32.41
C ALA A 419 -16.06 5.02 32.17
N ALA A 420 -14.89 5.67 32.17
CA ALA A 420 -14.77 7.06 31.71
C ALA A 420 -14.95 7.11 30.19
N GLN A 421 -15.67 8.11 29.69
CA GLN A 421 -15.88 8.36 28.27
C GLN A 421 -15.29 9.71 27.89
N GLU A 422 -14.56 9.74 26.80
CA GLU A 422 -13.98 10.95 26.21
C GLU A 422 -14.13 10.85 24.69
N GLU A 423 -14.35 11.96 24.00
CA GLU A 423 -14.33 12.02 22.53
C GLU A 423 -13.14 12.87 22.10
N LYS A 424 -12.28 12.30 21.23
CA LYS A 424 -11.11 12.96 20.72
C LYS A 424 -10.78 12.50 19.30
N ASP A 425 -10.57 13.44 18.40
CA ASP A 425 -10.15 13.20 16.99
C ASP A 425 -11.06 12.20 16.23
N GLY A 426 -12.35 12.13 16.65
CA GLY A 426 -13.35 11.23 16.08
C GLY A 426 -13.33 9.80 16.64
N TYR A 427 -12.71 9.62 17.81
CA TYR A 427 -12.74 8.38 18.59
C TYR A 427 -13.35 8.60 19.95
#